data_98bbf2d9bfe5c6f4f468bf8960b5db23
#
_entry.id   98bbf2d9bfe5c6f4f468bf8960b5db23
#
_cell.length_a   1.000
_cell.length_b   1.000
_cell.length_c   1.000
_cell.angle_alpha   90.00
_cell.angle_beta   90.00
_cell.angle_gamma   90.00
#
_symmetry.space_group_name_H-M   'P 1'
#
loop_
_entity.id
_entity.type
_entity.pdbx_description
1 polymer ?
#
loop_
_entity_poly.entity_id
_entity_poly.type
_entity_poly.pdbx_seq_one_letter_code
_entity_poly.pdbx_strand_id
1 'polypeptide(L)'
;MGGEHSGVSAQTRDILLESAFFAPQAILGRARSYGQQTDASHRFERGVDPELQVRAVERATALLVAISGGVPGPVAEAAAPAHLPVRTPIHLRRERIGRILGVSVDDAAVEDYLTRLGMSVSRAGDGWDVVPPASRFDVAIEVDLIEEVGRIYGFAAIPAARSLSRAGMHAPAEAAFDLERSKAVLVDRDYQEAITYSFVHPSVQQLLDPDQPPIALANPISA
;
A
#
# COMPACT_ATOMS: atom_id res chain seq x y z
N MET A 1 6.89 19.82 9.11
CA MET A 1 8.35 19.92 9.01
C MET A 1 8.78 21.30 9.42
N GLY A 2 9.80 21.42 10.27
CA GLY A 2 10.37 22.70 10.64
C GLY A 2 11.21 23.28 9.50
N GLY A 3 11.24 24.61 9.37
CA GLY A 3 12.21 25.30 8.54
C GLY A 3 13.61 25.30 9.19
N GLU A 4 14.57 25.92 8.51
CA GLU A 4 15.96 26.00 8.98
C GLU A 4 16.11 26.53 10.42
N HIS A 5 15.27 27.51 10.79
CA HIS A 5 15.31 28.15 12.11
C HIS A 5 14.34 27.55 13.14
N SER A 6 13.44 26.66 12.75
CA SER A 6 12.45 25.99 13.62
C SER A 6 12.67 24.49 13.77
N GLY A 7 13.74 23.97 13.18
CA GLY A 7 14.15 22.57 13.35
C GLY A 7 14.73 22.32 14.75
N VAL A 8 14.65 21.07 15.21
CA VAL A 8 15.23 20.65 16.49
C VAL A 8 16.76 20.66 16.40
N SER A 9 17.42 21.25 17.39
CA SER A 9 18.89 21.35 17.52
C SER A 9 19.34 21.01 18.94
N ALA A 10 20.65 20.98 19.16
CA ALA A 10 21.21 20.76 20.51
C ALA A 10 20.85 21.88 21.53
N GLN A 11 20.44 23.05 21.06
CA GLN A 11 20.02 24.19 21.89
C GLN A 11 18.51 24.27 22.08
N THR A 12 17.72 23.40 21.44
CA THR A 12 16.25 23.42 21.55
C THR A 12 15.81 23.17 22.99
N ARG A 13 14.98 24.08 23.52
CA ARG A 13 14.41 24.01 24.87
C ARG A 13 12.91 23.76 24.84
N ASP A 14 12.22 24.43 23.95
CA ASP A 14 10.78 24.36 23.78
C ASP A 14 10.45 23.65 22.48
N ILE A 15 9.45 22.76 22.51
CA ILE A 15 9.01 21.99 21.34
C ILE A 15 7.52 22.07 21.18
N LEU A 16 7.08 22.15 19.94
CA LEU A 16 5.69 21.96 19.54
C LEU A 16 5.55 20.59 18.90
N LEU A 17 4.69 19.73 19.47
CA LEU A 17 4.33 18.44 18.88
C LEU A 17 3.09 18.61 18.02
N GLU A 18 3.15 18.08 16.82
CA GLU A 18 2.00 17.99 15.89
C GLU A 18 1.60 16.52 15.72
N SER A 19 0.30 16.25 15.84
CA SER A 19 -0.31 14.99 15.43
C SER A 19 -1.51 15.33 14.57
N ALA A 20 -1.49 14.93 13.30
CA ALA A 20 -2.46 15.40 12.32
C ALA A 20 -3.11 14.25 11.53
N PHE A 21 -4.28 14.53 11.01
CA PHE A 21 -4.93 13.81 9.93
C PHE A 21 -5.08 14.75 8.73
N PHE A 22 -4.77 14.26 7.56
CA PHE A 22 -5.02 14.96 6.30
C PHE A 22 -5.81 14.05 5.37
N ALA A 23 -6.76 14.61 4.64
CA ALA A 23 -7.45 13.87 3.59
C ALA A 23 -6.41 13.36 2.57
N PRO A 24 -6.29 12.03 2.33
CA PRO A 24 -5.24 11.46 1.49
C PRO A 24 -5.15 12.11 0.11
N GLN A 25 -6.28 12.44 -0.50
CA GLN A 25 -6.35 13.09 -1.81
C GLN A 25 -5.69 14.48 -1.84
N ALA A 26 -5.70 15.21 -0.71
CA ALA A 26 -5.07 16.52 -0.60
C ALA A 26 -3.53 16.43 -0.49
N ILE A 27 -3.03 15.29 0.02
CA ILE A 27 -1.60 15.07 0.29
C ILE A 27 -0.92 14.26 -0.82
N LEU A 28 -1.68 13.47 -1.56
CA LEU A 28 -1.16 12.57 -2.59
C LEU A 28 -0.20 13.29 -3.56
N GLY A 29 1.02 12.78 -3.69
CA GLY A 29 2.07 13.32 -4.57
C GLY A 29 2.77 14.59 -4.06
N ARG A 30 2.32 15.22 -2.97
CA ARG A 30 2.94 16.46 -2.45
C ARG A 30 4.37 16.24 -2.00
N ALA A 31 4.63 15.18 -1.24
CA ALA A 31 5.97 14.85 -0.79
C ALA A 31 6.92 14.64 -1.97
N ARG A 32 6.46 13.92 -2.99
CA ARG A 32 7.23 13.69 -4.22
C ARG A 32 7.56 14.99 -4.96
N SER A 33 6.61 15.94 -5.05
CA SER A 33 6.85 17.23 -5.72
C SER A 33 7.91 18.08 -5.01
N TYR A 34 8.15 17.84 -3.72
CA TYR A 34 9.21 18.49 -2.94
C TYR A 34 10.48 17.64 -2.81
N GLY A 35 10.59 16.52 -3.51
CA GLY A 35 11.71 15.59 -3.38
C GLY A 35 11.86 14.96 -2.00
N GLN A 36 10.79 14.88 -1.22
CA GLN A 36 10.81 14.38 0.15
C GLN A 36 10.09 13.04 0.25
N GLN A 37 10.73 12.09 0.92
CA GLN A 37 10.13 10.81 1.29
C GLN A 37 10.38 10.60 2.78
N THR A 38 9.32 10.73 3.57
CA THR A 38 9.37 10.52 5.02
C THR A 38 8.30 9.52 5.44
N ASP A 39 8.48 8.85 6.60
CA ASP A 39 7.46 7.98 7.17
C ASP A 39 6.13 8.71 7.39
N ALA A 40 6.18 9.98 7.75
CA ALA A 40 5.00 10.82 7.93
C ALA A 40 4.27 11.02 6.60
N SER A 41 4.98 11.43 5.54
CA SER A 41 4.36 11.64 4.23
C SER A 41 3.74 10.37 3.67
N HIS A 42 4.42 9.23 3.83
CA HIS A 42 3.94 7.94 3.39
C HIS A 42 2.64 7.52 4.12
N ARG A 43 2.56 7.79 5.43
CA ARG A 43 1.35 7.50 6.21
C ARG A 43 0.20 8.43 5.87
N PHE A 44 0.46 9.73 5.74
CA PHE A 44 -0.56 10.71 5.37
C PHE A 44 -1.15 10.48 3.98
N GLU A 45 -0.34 10.05 3.02
CA GLU A 45 -0.82 9.73 1.66
C GLU A 45 -1.71 8.48 1.63
N ARG A 46 -1.43 7.50 2.49
CA ARG A 46 -2.19 6.24 2.55
C ARG A 46 -3.39 6.31 3.48
N GLY A 47 -3.30 7.13 4.48
CA GLY A 47 -4.31 7.31 5.51
C GLY A 47 -3.75 7.07 6.91
N VAL A 48 -4.34 7.75 7.86
CA VAL A 48 -4.14 7.55 9.29
C VAL A 48 -5.51 7.56 9.97
N ASP A 49 -5.57 7.04 11.18
CA ASP A 49 -6.78 7.10 11.99
C ASP A 49 -7.14 8.56 12.33
N PRO A 50 -8.27 9.09 11.85
CA PRO A 50 -8.66 10.49 12.12
C PRO A 50 -9.04 10.77 13.58
N GLU A 51 -9.19 9.74 14.42
CA GLU A 51 -9.57 9.85 15.83
C GLU A 51 -8.36 9.65 16.78
N LEU A 52 -7.17 9.44 16.24
CA LEU A 52 -5.99 9.09 17.03
C LEU A 52 -5.19 10.32 17.51
N GLN A 53 -5.35 11.51 16.94
CA GLN A 53 -4.44 12.65 17.05
C GLN A 53 -4.17 13.05 18.50
N VAL A 54 -5.20 13.24 19.31
CA VAL A 54 -5.07 13.64 20.72
C VAL A 54 -4.33 12.56 21.50
N ARG A 55 -4.74 11.31 21.38
CA ARG A 55 -4.11 10.18 22.07
C ARG A 55 -2.65 10.01 21.67
N ALA A 56 -2.32 10.23 20.40
CA ALA A 56 -0.95 10.13 19.91
C ALA A 56 -0.04 11.24 20.44
N VAL A 57 -0.52 12.50 20.46
CA VAL A 57 0.25 13.62 21.01
C VAL A 57 0.41 13.52 22.52
N GLU A 58 -0.60 13.07 23.25
CA GLU A 58 -0.50 12.82 24.70
C GLU A 58 0.53 11.72 25.00
N ARG A 59 0.52 10.61 24.22
CA ARG A 59 1.52 9.54 24.37
C ARG A 59 2.92 10.02 24.06
N ALA A 60 3.10 10.80 22.99
CA ALA A 60 4.39 11.37 22.61
C ALA A 60 4.90 12.34 23.69
N THR A 61 4.03 13.18 24.22
CA THR A 61 4.33 14.10 25.33
C THR A 61 4.76 13.35 26.59
N ALA A 62 4.03 12.31 26.98
CA ALA A 62 4.37 11.50 28.16
C ALA A 62 5.76 10.83 28.01
N LEU A 63 6.07 10.31 26.83
CA LEU A 63 7.39 9.73 26.55
C LEU A 63 8.50 10.80 26.60
N LEU A 64 8.25 11.96 26.02
CA LEU A 64 9.22 13.05 25.99
C LEU A 64 9.54 13.56 27.39
N VAL A 65 8.50 13.78 28.21
CA VAL A 65 8.66 14.17 29.63
C VAL A 65 9.43 13.10 30.43
N ALA A 66 9.16 11.83 30.18
CA ALA A 66 9.87 10.73 30.84
C ALA A 66 11.37 10.67 30.46
N ILE A 67 11.73 11.02 29.23
CA ILE A 67 13.11 10.96 28.73
C ILE A 67 13.90 12.24 29.07
N SER A 68 13.30 13.41 28.85
CA SER A 68 13.99 14.70 28.88
C SER A 68 13.58 15.59 30.05
N GLY A 69 12.56 15.23 30.78
CA GLY A 69 11.92 16.12 31.76
C GLY A 69 11.09 17.20 31.04
N GLY A 70 10.71 18.22 31.82
CA GLY A 70 9.95 19.37 31.30
C GLY A 70 8.51 19.40 31.78
N VAL A 71 7.81 20.46 31.40
CA VAL A 71 6.40 20.69 31.75
C VAL A 71 5.59 20.77 30.48
N PRO A 72 4.59 19.88 30.29
CA PRO A 72 3.73 19.92 29.11
C PRO A 72 2.78 21.10 29.15
N GLY A 73 2.59 21.77 28.01
CA GLY A 73 1.51 22.72 27.79
C GLY A 73 0.17 22.02 27.50
N PRO A 74 -0.92 22.79 27.35
CA PRO A 74 -2.21 22.23 26.99
C PRO A 74 -2.22 21.71 25.55
N VAL A 75 -2.98 20.66 25.31
CA VAL A 75 -3.28 20.19 23.96
C VAL A 75 -4.28 21.16 23.33
N ALA A 76 -3.93 21.69 22.16
CA ALA A 76 -4.83 22.50 21.34
C ALA A 76 -5.28 21.67 20.13
N GLU A 77 -6.56 21.69 19.83
CA GLU A 77 -7.15 20.96 18.72
C GLU A 77 -7.78 21.92 17.70
N ALA A 78 -7.48 21.70 16.43
CA ALA A 78 -8.10 22.41 15.31
C ALA A 78 -8.58 21.38 14.29
N ALA A 79 -9.86 21.39 13.96
CA ALA A 79 -10.47 20.44 13.04
C ALA A 79 -11.28 21.16 11.96
N ALA A 80 -11.34 20.53 10.78
CA ALA A 80 -12.23 20.89 9.69
C ALA A 80 -13.25 19.76 9.46
N PRO A 81 -14.38 19.73 10.18
CA PRO A 81 -15.31 18.58 10.19
C PRO A 81 -15.84 18.18 8.82
N ALA A 82 -15.98 19.14 7.90
CA ALA A 82 -16.44 18.88 6.52
C ALA A 82 -15.47 17.99 5.70
N HIS A 83 -14.23 17.84 6.16
CA HIS A 83 -13.19 17.04 5.48
C HIS A 83 -12.82 15.76 6.25
N LEU A 84 -13.48 15.49 7.36
CA LEU A 84 -13.31 14.22 8.06
C LEU A 84 -14.08 13.10 7.37
N PRO A 85 -13.55 11.88 7.34
CA PRO A 85 -14.23 10.76 6.70
C PRO A 85 -15.52 10.39 7.45
N VAL A 86 -16.58 10.19 6.69
CA VAL A 86 -17.84 9.66 7.22
C VAL A 86 -17.87 8.16 6.97
N ARG A 87 -18.13 7.38 8.00
CA ARG A 87 -18.22 5.93 7.92
C ARG A 87 -19.65 5.50 7.70
N THR A 88 -19.86 4.77 6.63
CA THR A 88 -21.14 4.13 6.34
C THR A 88 -21.03 2.63 6.62
N PRO A 89 -22.10 1.98 7.12
CA PRO A 89 -22.13 0.53 7.24
C PRO A 89 -21.88 -0.14 5.89
N ILE A 90 -21.08 -1.18 5.90
CA ILE A 90 -20.82 -2.03 4.73
C ILE A 90 -21.67 -3.29 4.89
N HIS A 91 -22.53 -3.58 3.92
CA HIS A 91 -23.33 -4.78 3.94
C HIS A 91 -22.51 -5.99 3.47
N LEU A 92 -22.36 -6.99 4.36
CA LEU A 92 -21.65 -8.25 4.11
C LEU A 92 -22.66 -9.37 3.94
N ARG A 93 -22.80 -9.88 2.73
CA ARG A 93 -23.70 -10.97 2.41
C ARG A 93 -23.09 -12.34 2.76
N ARG A 94 -23.85 -13.16 3.49
CA ARG A 94 -23.41 -14.51 3.92
C ARG A 94 -22.97 -15.38 2.74
N GLU A 95 -23.80 -15.46 1.70
CA GLU A 95 -23.53 -16.28 0.53
C GLU A 95 -22.22 -15.87 -0.18
N ARG A 96 -21.93 -14.57 -0.19
CA ARG A 96 -20.76 -14.07 -0.89
C ARG A 96 -19.44 -14.45 -0.23
N ILE A 97 -19.41 -14.62 1.09
CA ILE A 97 -18.24 -15.13 1.82
C ILE A 97 -17.86 -16.51 1.26
N GLY A 98 -18.81 -17.45 1.27
CA GLY A 98 -18.57 -18.80 0.77
C GLY A 98 -18.20 -18.83 -0.72
N ARG A 99 -18.82 -17.97 -1.53
CA ARG A 99 -18.54 -17.88 -2.97
C ARG A 99 -17.12 -17.39 -3.27
N ILE A 100 -16.62 -16.43 -2.50
CA ILE A 100 -15.27 -15.84 -2.73
C ILE A 100 -14.19 -16.70 -2.10
N LEU A 101 -14.38 -17.13 -0.85
CA LEU A 101 -13.38 -17.95 -0.14
C LEU A 101 -13.36 -19.41 -0.58
N GLY A 102 -14.45 -19.90 -1.18
CA GLY A 102 -14.57 -21.31 -1.56
C GLY A 102 -14.82 -22.26 -0.39
N VAL A 103 -15.09 -21.73 0.81
CA VAL A 103 -15.41 -22.48 2.03
C VAL A 103 -16.56 -21.82 2.76
N SER A 104 -17.37 -22.60 3.45
CA SER A 104 -18.40 -22.09 4.34
C SER A 104 -17.79 -21.73 5.68
N VAL A 105 -18.08 -20.53 6.18
CA VAL A 105 -17.68 -20.06 7.50
C VAL A 105 -18.94 -19.87 8.33
N ASP A 106 -18.95 -20.40 9.57
CA ASP A 106 -20.06 -20.26 10.49
C ASP A 106 -20.37 -18.79 10.81
N ASP A 107 -21.65 -18.44 10.91
CA ASP A 107 -22.10 -17.09 11.26
C ASP A 107 -21.45 -16.55 12.54
N ALA A 108 -21.40 -17.40 13.58
CA ALA A 108 -20.78 -17.03 14.85
C ALA A 108 -19.29 -16.76 14.71
N ALA A 109 -18.59 -17.48 13.85
CA ALA A 109 -17.18 -17.25 13.57
C ALA A 109 -16.97 -15.95 12.80
N VAL A 110 -17.81 -15.65 11.81
CA VAL A 110 -17.77 -14.37 11.08
C VAL A 110 -17.94 -13.19 12.03
N GLU A 111 -18.96 -13.24 12.92
CA GLU A 111 -19.23 -12.21 13.92
C GLU A 111 -18.06 -12.05 14.91
N ASP A 112 -17.50 -13.17 15.40
CA ASP A 112 -16.33 -13.15 16.31
C ASP A 112 -15.11 -12.51 15.62
N TYR A 113 -14.78 -12.93 14.40
CA TYR A 113 -13.62 -12.43 13.69
C TYR A 113 -13.68 -10.92 13.48
N LEU A 114 -14.80 -10.42 12.97
CA LEU A 114 -14.97 -9.00 12.71
C LEU A 114 -15.02 -8.17 14.00
N THR A 115 -15.69 -8.67 15.04
CA THR A 115 -15.76 -8.00 16.35
C THR A 115 -14.38 -7.91 17.02
N ARG A 116 -13.59 -8.98 16.98
CA ARG A 116 -12.21 -8.98 17.50
C ARG A 116 -11.28 -8.02 16.75
N LEU A 117 -11.59 -7.71 15.50
CA LEU A 117 -10.90 -6.68 14.71
C LEU A 117 -11.40 -5.25 15.04
N GLY A 118 -12.28 -5.10 16.03
CA GLY A 118 -12.80 -3.82 16.48
C GLY A 118 -13.95 -3.27 15.62
N MET A 119 -14.53 -4.10 14.76
CA MET A 119 -15.66 -3.69 13.94
C MET A 119 -16.98 -3.81 14.71
N SER A 120 -17.91 -2.90 14.47
CA SER A 120 -19.29 -3.02 14.96
C SER A 120 -20.07 -3.86 13.96
N VAL A 121 -20.62 -4.98 14.43
CA VAL A 121 -21.32 -5.96 13.59
C VAL A 121 -22.77 -6.06 14.04
N SER A 122 -23.72 -5.95 13.11
CA SER A 122 -25.15 -6.15 13.36
C SER A 122 -25.74 -7.05 12.28
N ARG A 123 -26.60 -8.00 12.66
CA ARG A 123 -27.30 -8.84 11.69
C ARG A 123 -28.31 -8.02 10.90
N ALA A 124 -28.29 -8.17 9.59
CA ALA A 124 -29.19 -7.44 8.68
C ALA A 124 -29.48 -8.27 7.43
N GLY A 125 -30.76 -8.52 7.18
CA GLY A 125 -31.20 -9.23 5.97
C GLY A 125 -30.54 -10.59 5.79
N ASP A 126 -29.82 -10.76 4.69
CA ASP A 126 -29.10 -11.97 4.28
C ASP A 126 -27.66 -12.07 4.81
N GLY A 127 -27.27 -11.18 5.74
CA GLY A 127 -25.90 -11.11 6.25
C GLY A 127 -25.76 -10.16 7.44
N TRP A 128 -24.82 -9.24 7.34
CA TRP A 128 -24.45 -8.31 8.38
C TRP A 128 -24.20 -6.90 7.84
N ASP A 129 -24.57 -5.89 8.60
CA ASP A 129 -24.09 -4.53 8.41
C ASP A 129 -22.91 -4.32 9.36
N VAL A 130 -21.77 -3.97 8.79
CA VAL A 130 -20.48 -3.89 9.49
C VAL A 130 -19.92 -2.47 9.38
N VAL A 131 -19.56 -1.88 10.52
CA VAL A 131 -18.89 -0.56 10.57
C VAL A 131 -17.45 -0.76 11.03
N PRO A 132 -16.45 -0.53 10.17
CA PRO A 132 -15.04 -0.61 10.55
C PRO A 132 -14.65 0.50 11.53
N PRO A 133 -13.68 0.27 12.45
CA PRO A 133 -13.15 1.30 13.33
C PRO A 133 -12.37 2.37 12.55
N ALA A 134 -12.13 3.52 13.16
CA ALA A 134 -11.43 4.66 12.57
C ALA A 134 -10.02 4.33 12.06
N SER A 135 -9.35 3.39 12.70
CA SER A 135 -8.03 2.89 12.33
C SER A 135 -8.01 2.04 11.05
N ARG A 136 -9.17 1.52 10.62
CA ARG A 136 -9.30 0.69 9.41
C ARG A 136 -9.89 1.51 8.26
N PHE A 137 -9.12 2.50 7.82
CA PHE A 137 -9.44 3.36 6.67
C PHE A 137 -9.32 2.62 5.33
N ASP A 138 -8.70 1.44 5.33
CA ASP A 138 -8.52 0.52 4.23
C ASP A 138 -9.77 -0.31 3.91
N VAL A 139 -10.65 -0.52 4.89
CA VAL A 139 -11.89 -1.32 4.74
C VAL A 139 -13.03 -0.41 4.33
N ALA A 140 -13.45 -0.50 3.06
CA ALA A 140 -14.46 0.38 2.47
C ALA A 140 -15.59 -0.38 1.72
N ILE A 141 -15.33 -1.60 1.28
CA ILE A 141 -16.26 -2.40 0.48
C ILE A 141 -16.42 -3.82 1.02
N GLU A 142 -17.44 -4.53 0.56
CA GLU A 142 -17.77 -5.88 1.02
C GLU A 142 -16.61 -6.88 0.89
N VAL A 143 -15.80 -6.75 -0.17
CA VAL A 143 -14.67 -7.67 -0.42
C VAL A 143 -13.58 -7.50 0.63
N ASP A 144 -13.36 -6.30 1.15
CA ASP A 144 -12.38 -6.05 2.21
C ASP A 144 -12.78 -6.79 3.50
N LEU A 145 -14.10 -6.83 3.81
CA LEU A 145 -14.61 -7.60 4.94
C LEU A 145 -14.41 -9.11 4.73
N ILE A 146 -14.61 -9.59 3.50
CA ILE A 146 -14.40 -11.01 3.17
C ILE A 146 -12.91 -11.36 3.27
N GLU A 147 -12.03 -10.47 2.88
CA GLU A 147 -10.59 -10.63 3.06
C GLU A 147 -10.24 -10.79 4.55
N GLU A 148 -10.79 -9.94 5.41
CA GLU A 148 -10.56 -10.02 6.85
C GLU A 148 -11.07 -11.35 7.45
N VAL A 149 -12.26 -11.81 7.04
CA VAL A 149 -12.77 -13.12 7.43
C VAL A 149 -11.83 -14.23 6.98
N GLY A 150 -11.39 -14.22 5.72
CA GLY A 150 -10.47 -15.23 5.18
C GLY A 150 -9.10 -15.21 5.86
N ARG A 151 -8.59 -14.01 6.18
CA ARG A 151 -7.31 -13.82 6.86
C ARG A 151 -7.32 -14.41 8.28
N ILE A 152 -8.40 -14.17 9.04
CA ILE A 152 -8.51 -14.71 10.42
C ILE A 152 -8.84 -16.21 10.40
N TYR A 153 -9.66 -16.66 9.43
CA TYR A 153 -9.90 -18.10 9.20
C TYR A 153 -8.60 -18.85 8.88
N GLY A 154 -7.70 -18.19 8.18
CA GLY A 154 -6.41 -18.71 7.74
C GLY A 154 -6.43 -19.24 6.31
N PHE A 155 -5.79 -18.55 5.39
CA PHE A 155 -5.75 -18.94 3.97
C PHE A 155 -5.18 -20.34 3.74
N ALA A 156 -4.28 -20.81 4.61
CA ALA A 156 -3.72 -22.17 4.53
C ALA A 156 -4.76 -23.28 4.81
N ALA A 157 -5.86 -22.95 5.51
CA ALA A 157 -6.95 -23.89 5.78
C ALA A 157 -7.97 -23.96 4.62
N ILE A 158 -7.89 -23.06 3.65
CA ILE A 158 -8.76 -23.07 2.48
C ILE A 158 -8.23 -24.09 1.48
N PRO A 159 -9.05 -25.10 1.08
CA PRO A 159 -8.60 -26.14 0.17
C PRO A 159 -8.32 -25.57 -1.23
N ALA A 160 -7.19 -25.95 -1.81
CA ALA A 160 -6.88 -25.61 -3.19
C ALA A 160 -7.82 -26.35 -4.15
N ALA A 161 -8.57 -25.60 -4.95
CA ALA A 161 -9.41 -26.15 -6.00
C ALA A 161 -8.71 -26.04 -7.37
N ARG A 162 -8.75 -27.12 -8.17
CA ARG A 162 -8.28 -27.03 -9.55
C ARG A 162 -9.33 -26.33 -10.40
N SER A 163 -8.91 -25.28 -11.10
CA SER A 163 -9.74 -24.64 -12.11
C SER A 163 -9.93 -25.59 -13.30
N LEU A 164 -11.18 -25.94 -13.59
CA LEU A 164 -11.52 -26.68 -14.80
C LEU A 164 -11.82 -25.67 -15.90
N SER A 165 -10.85 -25.44 -16.78
CA SER A 165 -11.03 -24.62 -17.98
C SER A 165 -11.11 -25.52 -19.21
N ARG A 166 -12.11 -25.31 -20.07
CA ARG A 166 -12.09 -25.83 -21.45
C ARG A 166 -11.22 -24.88 -22.29
N ALA A 167 -9.92 -25.03 -22.18
CA ALA A 167 -9.02 -24.35 -23.09
C ALA A 167 -9.03 -25.11 -24.43
N GLY A 168 -9.50 -24.46 -25.49
CA GLY A 168 -9.28 -24.93 -26.85
C GLY A 168 -7.78 -24.88 -27.11
N MET A 169 -7.15 -26.02 -27.36
CA MET A 169 -5.78 -26.03 -27.83
C MET A 169 -5.79 -25.60 -29.29
N HIS A 170 -5.33 -24.37 -29.53
CA HIS A 170 -5.04 -23.93 -30.90
C HIS A 170 -3.63 -24.43 -31.26
N ALA A 171 -3.53 -25.13 -32.36
CA ALA A 171 -2.21 -25.47 -32.88
C ALA A 171 -1.43 -24.16 -33.17
N PRO A 172 -0.16 -24.06 -32.75
CA PRO A 172 0.66 -22.89 -33.12
C PRO A 172 0.75 -22.80 -34.64
N ALA A 173 0.84 -21.60 -35.19
CA ALA A 173 1.02 -21.40 -36.62
C ALA A 173 2.30 -22.06 -37.06
N GLU A 174 2.28 -22.82 -38.20
CA GLU A 174 3.46 -23.52 -38.74
C GLU A 174 4.62 -22.55 -39.06
N ALA A 175 4.31 -21.27 -39.30
CA ALA A 175 5.29 -20.23 -39.61
C ALA A 175 5.70 -19.42 -38.34
N ALA A 176 5.46 -19.91 -37.11
CA ALA A 176 5.91 -19.22 -35.92
C ALA A 176 7.46 -19.25 -35.86
N PHE A 177 8.05 -18.04 -35.76
CA PHE A 177 9.48 -17.89 -35.56
C PHE A 177 9.86 -18.37 -34.16
N ASP A 178 10.75 -19.38 -34.11
CA ASP A 178 11.27 -19.91 -32.85
C ASP A 178 12.64 -19.28 -32.57
N LEU A 179 12.65 -18.35 -31.61
CA LEU A 179 13.86 -17.66 -31.18
C LEU A 179 14.89 -18.64 -30.58
N GLU A 180 14.43 -19.63 -29.82
CA GLU A 180 15.33 -20.59 -29.16
C GLU A 180 16.04 -21.48 -30.21
N ARG A 181 15.35 -21.84 -31.28
CA ARG A 181 15.98 -22.56 -32.41
C ARG A 181 17.04 -21.70 -33.09
N SER A 182 16.78 -20.39 -33.23
CA SER A 182 17.77 -19.46 -33.81
C SER A 182 19.00 -19.32 -32.93
N LYS A 183 18.82 -19.24 -31.62
CA LYS A 183 19.92 -19.23 -30.64
C LYS A 183 20.73 -20.53 -30.71
N ALA A 184 20.05 -21.68 -30.72
CA ALA A 184 20.73 -22.98 -30.83
C ALA A 184 21.62 -23.07 -32.08
N VAL A 185 21.14 -22.61 -33.24
CA VAL A 185 21.93 -22.57 -34.47
C VAL A 185 23.18 -21.69 -34.35
N LEU A 186 23.10 -20.59 -33.61
CA LEU A 186 24.25 -19.73 -33.37
C LEU A 186 25.24 -20.38 -32.39
N VAL A 187 24.75 -21.00 -31.32
CA VAL A 187 25.60 -21.75 -30.36
C VAL A 187 26.35 -22.91 -31.04
N ASP A 188 25.68 -23.65 -31.93
CA ASP A 188 26.31 -24.74 -32.72
C ASP A 188 27.40 -24.23 -33.67
N ARG A 189 27.49 -22.92 -33.88
CA ARG A 189 28.52 -22.25 -34.68
C ARG A 189 29.52 -21.47 -33.83
N ASP A 190 29.66 -21.83 -32.57
CA ASP A 190 30.60 -21.24 -31.61
C ASP A 190 30.29 -19.76 -31.22
N TYR A 191 29.07 -19.27 -31.44
CA TYR A 191 28.65 -17.98 -30.91
C TYR A 191 28.21 -18.17 -29.47
N GLN A 192 28.45 -17.12 -28.64
CA GLN A 192 27.99 -17.05 -27.26
C GLN A 192 27.00 -15.91 -27.12
N GLU A 193 25.87 -16.18 -26.45
CA GLU A 193 24.92 -15.14 -26.12
C GLU A 193 25.50 -14.22 -25.04
N ALA A 194 25.50 -12.91 -25.29
CA ALA A 194 25.88 -11.91 -24.32
C ALA A 194 24.64 -11.07 -23.93
N ILE A 195 24.36 -11.02 -22.63
CA ILE A 195 23.33 -10.14 -22.09
C ILE A 195 24.00 -8.82 -21.76
N THR A 196 23.59 -7.75 -22.44
CA THR A 196 24.14 -6.41 -22.27
C THR A 196 23.13 -5.46 -21.61
N TYR A 197 23.62 -4.34 -21.08
CA TYR A 197 22.76 -3.26 -20.61
C TYR A 197 22.05 -2.57 -21.77
N SER A 198 20.74 -2.35 -21.64
CA SER A 198 19.94 -1.58 -22.60
C SER A 198 20.15 -0.08 -22.50
N PHE A 199 20.66 0.38 -21.36
CA PHE A 199 20.95 1.79 -21.09
C PHE A 199 22.43 1.91 -20.77
N VAL A 200 23.11 2.77 -21.52
CA VAL A 200 24.55 2.99 -21.40
C VAL A 200 24.87 4.49 -21.44
N HIS A 201 26.02 4.88 -20.95
CA HIS A 201 26.47 6.27 -21.04
C HIS A 201 26.70 6.64 -22.53
N PRO A 202 26.36 7.87 -22.97
CA PRO A 202 26.52 8.30 -24.37
C PRO A 202 27.93 8.07 -24.96
N SER A 203 28.98 8.22 -24.14
CA SER A 203 30.36 7.96 -24.60
C SER A 203 30.63 6.50 -24.94
N VAL A 204 29.96 5.55 -24.25
CA VAL A 204 30.07 4.11 -24.56
C VAL A 204 29.33 3.81 -25.86
N GLN A 205 28.14 4.39 -26.04
CA GLN A 205 27.40 4.28 -27.30
C GLN A 205 28.24 4.77 -28.48
N GLN A 206 28.86 5.92 -28.34
CA GLN A 206 29.67 6.52 -29.41
C GLN A 206 30.92 5.68 -29.77
N LEU A 207 31.48 4.91 -28.82
CA LEU A 207 32.59 3.98 -29.09
C LEU A 207 32.15 2.75 -29.86
N LEU A 208 30.93 2.26 -29.58
CA LEU A 208 30.43 1.00 -30.16
C LEU A 208 29.70 1.22 -31.49
N ASP A 209 28.96 2.31 -31.60
CA ASP A 209 28.18 2.66 -32.79
C ASP A 209 28.20 4.17 -32.99
N PRO A 210 29.28 4.73 -33.55
CA PRO A 210 29.50 6.16 -33.71
C PRO A 210 28.54 6.82 -34.71
N ASP A 211 27.94 6.04 -35.60
CA ASP A 211 27.08 6.54 -36.68
C ASP A 211 25.61 6.69 -36.22
N GLN A 212 25.27 6.15 -35.05
CA GLN A 212 23.91 6.24 -34.51
C GLN A 212 23.86 7.09 -33.23
N PRO A 213 23.14 8.23 -33.25
CA PRO A 213 23.01 9.05 -32.06
C PRO A 213 22.17 8.31 -31.00
N PRO A 214 22.58 8.32 -29.71
CA PRO A 214 21.81 7.69 -28.66
C PRO A 214 20.48 8.43 -28.41
N ILE A 215 19.44 7.68 -28.03
CA ILE A 215 18.19 8.26 -27.54
C ILE A 215 18.41 8.69 -26.09
N ALA A 216 18.40 9.99 -25.84
CA ALA A 216 18.59 10.55 -24.51
C ALA A 216 17.32 10.33 -23.65
N LEU A 217 17.51 9.79 -22.44
CA LEU A 217 16.43 9.68 -21.45
C LEU A 217 16.22 11.01 -20.72
N ALA A 218 14.98 11.37 -20.44
CA ALA A 218 14.65 12.60 -19.71
C ALA A 218 15.11 12.57 -18.24
N ASN A 219 15.19 11.38 -17.66
CA ASN A 219 15.59 11.17 -16.26
C ASN A 219 16.47 9.91 -16.14
N PRO A 220 17.74 9.97 -16.56
CA PRO A 220 18.63 8.83 -16.50
C PRO A 220 18.89 8.41 -15.05
N ILE A 221 19.08 7.09 -14.82
CA ILE A 221 19.35 6.53 -13.49
C ILE A 221 20.76 6.90 -13.02
N SER A 222 21.68 7.08 -13.97
CA SER A 222 23.05 7.55 -13.71
C SER A 222 23.39 8.65 -14.73
N ALA A 223 24.07 9.67 -14.26
CA ALA A 223 24.62 10.76 -15.09
C ALA A 223 25.94 10.31 -15.71
#